data_5b50d0989b078d47942135c417942aa9
#
_entry.id   5b50d0989b078d47942135c417942aa9
#
_cell.length_a   1.000
_cell.length_b   1.000
_cell.length_c   1.000
_cell.angle_alpha   90.00
_cell.angle_beta   90.00
_cell.angle_gamma   90.00
#
_symmetry.space_group_name_H-M   'P 1'
#
loop_
_entity.id
_entity.type
_entity.pdbx_description
1 polymer ?
#
loop_
_entity_poly.entity_id
_entity_poly.type
_entity_poly.pdbx_seq_one_letter_code
_entity_poly.pdbx_strand_id
1 'polypeptide(L)'
;MRRPSTVELMLLTTVLLWSLNLSVTKYILTHGLGPLPYASVRYGLAALIFVALTLVAERTLHIERRHLPVVALAAVALWMNQLSFVFALDLTTASTIGLLLGAIPIFTAVLGLVLGTEHPSRRFWIAAAISAVGVGLVALGASSDVSASHVGILLGLSTGATWAVYSVTVAPLMRTYSPSRVSAIVIPTTWVLLVLAGLRQTEDQDWSLGWEVWALLVFATIGPLVLTNVLWFRSIHKIGPAKATLAANLQPFVAAVLAVILLSEPLSWLQIVGGALIGVGILFVRRRAPAPQAT
;
A
#
# COMPACT_ATOMS: atom_id res chain seq x y z
N MET A 1 -15.25 12.19 26.50
CA MET A 1 -14.50 11.71 25.31
C MET A 1 -14.31 12.87 24.35
N ARG A 2 -13.07 13.18 23.95
CA ARG A 2 -12.77 14.23 22.96
C ARG A 2 -13.27 13.79 21.60
N ARG A 3 -14.04 14.62 20.89
CA ARG A 3 -14.48 14.32 19.53
C ARG A 3 -13.26 14.23 18.61
N PRO A 4 -13.17 13.21 17.74
CA PRO A 4 -12.05 13.10 16.82
C PRO A 4 -12.01 14.32 15.89
N SER A 5 -10.82 14.83 15.63
CA SER A 5 -10.63 15.93 14.68
C SER A 5 -10.88 15.44 13.24
N THR A 6 -11.20 16.36 12.32
CA THR A 6 -11.38 16.03 10.91
C THR A 6 -10.16 15.29 10.32
N VAL A 7 -8.95 15.62 10.78
CA VAL A 7 -7.72 14.97 10.32
C VAL A 7 -7.63 13.53 10.84
N GLU A 8 -7.97 13.31 12.10
CA GLU A 8 -8.03 11.96 12.70
C GLU A 8 -9.03 11.07 11.96
N LEU A 9 -10.20 11.62 11.61
CA LEU A 9 -11.19 10.90 10.80
C LEU A 9 -10.65 10.56 9.40
N MET A 10 -10.01 11.51 8.70
CA MET A 10 -9.41 11.25 7.39
C MET A 10 -8.36 10.12 7.46
N LEU A 11 -7.50 10.13 8.47
CA LEU A 11 -6.47 9.10 8.67
C LEU A 11 -7.06 7.74 9.01
N LEU A 12 -8.03 7.70 9.93
CA LEU A 12 -8.72 6.45 10.29
C LEU A 12 -9.44 5.85 9.09
N THR A 13 -10.14 6.68 8.30
CA THR A 13 -10.77 6.23 7.05
C THR A 13 -9.75 5.69 6.06
N THR A 14 -8.62 6.36 5.90
CA THR A 14 -7.55 5.89 5.02
C THR A 14 -7.01 4.54 5.45
N VAL A 15 -6.67 4.38 6.73
CA VAL A 15 -6.15 3.11 7.28
C VAL A 15 -7.19 2.00 7.13
N LEU A 16 -8.46 2.28 7.43
CA LEU A 16 -9.53 1.30 7.30
C LEU A 16 -9.73 0.86 5.85
N LEU A 17 -9.78 1.80 4.90
CA LEU A 17 -9.95 1.49 3.48
C LEU A 17 -8.76 0.72 2.92
N TRP A 18 -7.52 1.09 3.27
CA TRP A 18 -6.33 0.34 2.84
C TRP A 18 -6.30 -1.07 3.43
N SER A 19 -6.66 -1.22 4.71
CA SER A 19 -6.74 -2.53 5.36
C SER A 19 -7.81 -3.41 4.72
N LEU A 20 -8.99 -2.85 4.48
CA LEU A 20 -10.12 -3.54 3.87
C LEU A 20 -9.80 -3.95 2.42
N ASN A 21 -9.00 -3.15 1.71
CA ASN A 21 -8.60 -3.44 0.33
C ASN A 21 -7.90 -4.80 0.18
N LEU A 22 -7.15 -5.28 1.18
CA LEU A 22 -6.50 -6.58 1.11
C LEU A 22 -7.54 -7.70 1.05
N SER A 23 -8.51 -7.67 1.97
CA SER A 23 -9.61 -8.66 2.02
C SER A 23 -10.49 -8.58 0.78
N VAL A 24 -10.84 -7.37 0.34
CA VAL A 24 -11.63 -7.16 -0.88
C VAL A 24 -10.91 -7.66 -2.12
N THR A 25 -9.62 -7.35 -2.26
CA THR A 25 -8.82 -7.86 -3.40
C THR A 25 -8.73 -9.37 -3.35
N LYS A 26 -8.44 -9.98 -2.19
CA LYS A 26 -8.40 -11.44 -2.03
C LYS A 26 -9.73 -12.09 -2.44
N TYR A 27 -10.85 -11.54 -1.97
CA TYR A 27 -12.18 -12.02 -2.35
C TYR A 27 -12.39 -11.99 -3.87
N ILE A 28 -12.07 -10.87 -4.53
CA ILE A 28 -12.21 -10.70 -5.98
C ILE A 28 -11.39 -11.75 -6.74
N LEU A 29 -10.12 -11.96 -6.33
CA LEU A 29 -9.23 -12.92 -6.97
C LEU A 29 -9.74 -14.36 -6.81
N THR A 30 -10.25 -14.72 -5.62
CA THR A 30 -10.79 -16.07 -5.37
C THR A 30 -12.17 -16.31 -6.01
N HIS A 31 -12.82 -15.25 -6.52
CA HIS A 31 -14.11 -15.35 -7.22
C HIS A 31 -13.99 -15.17 -8.74
N GLY A 32 -12.84 -15.54 -9.30
CA GLY A 32 -12.65 -15.75 -10.74
C GLY A 32 -12.05 -14.59 -11.52
N LEU A 33 -11.80 -13.41 -10.92
CA LEU A 33 -11.09 -12.34 -11.61
C LEU A 33 -9.58 -12.50 -11.42
N GLY A 34 -8.85 -12.77 -12.49
CA GLY A 34 -7.41 -12.96 -12.45
C GLY A 34 -6.62 -11.73 -11.97
N PRO A 35 -5.40 -11.92 -11.43
CA PRO A 35 -4.60 -10.85 -10.85
C PRO A 35 -4.33 -9.67 -11.79
N LEU A 36 -3.91 -9.92 -13.03
CA LEU A 36 -3.59 -8.86 -13.99
C LEU A 36 -4.83 -8.21 -14.61
N PRO A 37 -5.90 -8.93 -14.99
CA PRO A 37 -7.20 -8.35 -15.35
C PRO A 37 -7.73 -7.42 -14.26
N TYR A 38 -7.71 -7.86 -12.98
CA TYR A 38 -8.11 -7.03 -11.84
C TYR A 38 -7.29 -5.74 -11.77
N ALA A 39 -5.96 -5.85 -11.79
CA ALA A 39 -5.07 -4.68 -11.71
C ALA A 39 -5.30 -3.73 -12.90
N SER A 40 -5.45 -4.27 -14.11
CA SER A 40 -5.66 -3.49 -15.34
C SER A 40 -6.97 -2.70 -15.31
N VAL A 41 -8.09 -3.34 -14.96
CA VAL A 41 -9.40 -2.66 -14.89
C VAL A 41 -9.38 -1.62 -13.77
N ARG A 42 -8.88 -1.97 -12.58
CA ARG A 42 -8.81 -1.09 -11.41
C ARG A 42 -7.99 0.17 -11.70
N TYR A 43 -6.79 0.00 -12.27
CA TYR A 43 -5.91 1.13 -12.59
C TYR A 43 -6.41 1.96 -13.77
N GLY A 44 -7.07 1.34 -14.75
CA GLY A 44 -7.73 2.04 -15.85
C GLY A 44 -8.84 2.97 -15.38
N LEU A 45 -9.72 2.47 -14.51
CA LEU A 45 -10.77 3.29 -13.88
C LEU A 45 -10.17 4.42 -13.03
N ALA A 46 -9.15 4.12 -12.23
CA ALA A 46 -8.46 5.13 -11.43
C ALA A 46 -7.77 6.19 -12.29
N ALA A 47 -7.15 5.79 -13.40
CA ALA A 47 -6.52 6.70 -14.37
C ALA A 47 -7.53 7.69 -14.93
N LEU A 48 -8.69 7.20 -15.39
CA LEU A 48 -9.78 8.04 -15.90
C LEU A 48 -10.24 9.04 -14.84
N ILE A 49 -10.45 8.58 -13.60
CA ILE A 49 -10.91 9.44 -12.50
C ILE A 49 -9.87 10.51 -12.17
N PHE A 50 -8.59 10.15 -12.01
CA PHE A 50 -7.55 11.13 -11.66
C PHE A 50 -7.30 12.14 -12.78
N VAL A 51 -7.31 11.70 -14.04
CA VAL A 51 -7.20 12.60 -15.20
C VAL A 51 -8.38 13.57 -15.23
N ALA A 52 -9.61 13.06 -15.10
CA ALA A 52 -10.81 13.91 -15.09
C ALA A 52 -10.79 14.92 -13.93
N LEU A 53 -10.52 14.45 -12.69
CA LEU A 53 -10.44 15.33 -11.52
C LEU A 53 -9.38 16.42 -11.67
N THR A 54 -8.20 16.07 -12.20
CA THR A 54 -7.10 17.02 -12.39
C THR A 54 -7.44 18.05 -13.48
N LEU A 55 -8.01 17.61 -14.59
CA LEU A 55 -8.42 18.53 -15.66
C LEU A 55 -9.52 19.50 -15.21
N VAL A 56 -10.48 19.01 -14.42
CA VAL A 56 -11.54 19.88 -13.86
C VAL A 56 -10.97 20.87 -12.83
N ALA A 57 -10.09 20.41 -11.93
CA ALA A 57 -9.56 21.24 -10.85
C ALA A 57 -8.44 22.17 -11.28
N GLU A 58 -7.52 21.72 -12.14
CA GLU A 58 -6.28 22.42 -12.45
C GLU A 58 -6.15 22.82 -13.92
N ARG A 59 -7.03 22.30 -14.79
CA ARG A 59 -7.05 22.53 -16.25
C ARG A 59 -5.73 22.22 -16.97
N THR A 60 -4.83 21.45 -16.34
CA THR A 60 -3.54 21.08 -16.89
C THR A 60 -3.03 19.76 -16.32
N LEU A 61 -2.40 18.96 -17.18
CA LEU A 61 -1.65 17.76 -16.83
C LEU A 61 -0.15 17.98 -17.03
N HIS A 62 0.28 19.23 -17.29
CA HIS A 62 1.67 19.51 -17.64
C HIS A 62 2.63 19.18 -16.50
N ILE A 63 3.66 18.38 -16.83
CA ILE A 63 4.85 18.13 -16.01
C ILE A 63 6.07 18.50 -16.86
N GLU A 64 7.01 19.23 -16.27
CA GLU A 64 8.22 19.66 -16.93
C GLU A 64 9.05 18.46 -17.42
N ARG A 65 9.65 18.57 -18.60
CA ARG A 65 10.43 17.48 -19.23
C ARG A 65 11.54 16.93 -18.34
N ARG A 66 12.16 17.78 -17.51
CA ARG A 66 13.20 17.36 -16.55
C ARG A 66 12.70 16.37 -15.49
N HIS A 67 11.39 16.34 -15.18
CA HIS A 67 10.79 15.44 -14.20
C HIS A 67 10.26 14.14 -14.82
N LEU A 68 10.22 14.01 -16.15
CA LEU A 68 9.73 12.80 -16.83
C LEU A 68 10.51 11.52 -16.44
N PRO A 69 11.85 11.53 -16.26
CA PRO A 69 12.56 10.35 -15.79
C PRO A 69 12.10 9.89 -14.39
N VAL A 70 11.82 10.85 -13.49
CA VAL A 70 11.29 10.55 -12.14
C VAL A 70 9.88 10.00 -12.22
N VAL A 71 9.03 10.54 -13.09
CA VAL A 71 7.68 10.01 -13.37
C VAL A 71 7.76 8.58 -13.89
N ALA A 72 8.65 8.30 -14.87
CA ALA A 72 8.82 6.97 -15.42
C ALA A 72 9.29 5.98 -14.34
N LEU A 73 10.27 6.36 -13.51
CA LEU A 73 10.75 5.53 -12.41
C LEU A 73 9.64 5.28 -11.36
N ALA A 74 8.86 6.31 -11.03
CA ALA A 74 7.72 6.16 -10.12
C ALA A 74 6.64 5.23 -10.69
N ALA A 75 6.35 5.32 -11.99
CA ALA A 75 5.40 4.45 -12.66
C ALA A 75 5.87 2.99 -12.70
N VAL A 76 7.15 2.75 -12.98
CA VAL A 76 7.74 1.41 -12.95
C VAL A 76 7.73 0.85 -11.52
N ALA A 77 8.10 1.65 -10.51
CA ALA A 77 8.07 1.21 -9.12
C ALA A 77 6.64 0.86 -8.67
N LEU A 78 5.64 1.66 -9.06
CA LEU A 78 4.24 1.40 -8.77
C LEU A 78 3.71 0.17 -9.54
N TRP A 79 4.15 -0.03 -10.77
CA TRP A 79 3.86 -1.23 -11.57
C TRP A 79 4.39 -2.50 -10.89
N MET A 80 5.66 -2.51 -10.50
CA MET A 80 6.27 -3.62 -9.75
C MET A 80 5.53 -3.86 -8.43
N ASN A 81 5.14 -2.78 -7.73
CA ASN A 81 4.36 -2.87 -6.51
C ASN A 81 3.02 -3.58 -6.75
N GLN A 82 2.31 -3.20 -7.82
CA GLN A 82 1.01 -3.82 -8.11
C GLN A 82 1.13 -5.27 -8.56
N LEU A 83 2.14 -5.61 -9.37
CA LEU A 83 2.42 -7.01 -9.71
C LEU A 83 2.67 -7.83 -8.44
N SER A 84 3.58 -7.37 -7.60
CA SER A 84 3.89 -8.04 -6.33
C SER A 84 2.65 -8.17 -5.44
N PHE A 85 1.83 -7.13 -5.33
CA PHE A 85 0.65 -7.08 -4.49
C PHE A 85 -0.44 -8.08 -4.94
N VAL A 86 -0.79 -8.06 -6.22
CA VAL A 86 -1.90 -8.90 -6.71
C VAL A 86 -1.52 -10.38 -6.72
N PHE A 87 -0.29 -10.72 -7.14
CA PHE A 87 0.18 -12.10 -7.09
C PHE A 87 0.49 -12.58 -5.67
N ALA A 88 0.92 -11.71 -4.76
CA ALA A 88 1.05 -12.08 -3.36
C ALA A 88 -0.30 -12.47 -2.76
N LEU A 89 -1.36 -11.70 -3.02
CA LEU A 89 -2.71 -12.01 -2.56
C LEU A 89 -3.32 -13.22 -3.27
N ASP A 90 -2.97 -13.47 -4.51
CA ASP A 90 -3.37 -14.68 -5.22
C ASP A 90 -2.78 -15.94 -4.57
N LEU A 91 -1.48 -15.90 -4.24
CA LEU A 91 -0.69 -17.04 -3.78
C LEU A 91 -0.62 -17.20 -2.25
N THR A 92 -1.19 -16.29 -1.45
CA THR A 92 -1.22 -16.39 0.01
C THR A 92 -2.43 -15.65 0.60
N THR A 93 -2.54 -15.60 1.93
CA THR A 93 -3.68 -15.02 2.65
C THR A 93 -3.57 -13.49 2.78
N ALA A 94 -4.71 -12.80 2.86
CA ALA A 94 -4.74 -11.35 3.05
C ALA A 94 -4.18 -10.94 4.42
N SER A 95 -4.39 -11.76 5.45
CA SER A 95 -3.82 -11.56 6.79
C SER A 95 -2.30 -11.61 6.78
N THR A 96 -1.70 -12.59 6.08
CA THR A 96 -0.24 -12.69 5.92
C THR A 96 0.32 -11.45 5.23
N ILE A 97 -0.25 -11.06 4.09
CA ILE A 97 0.21 -9.86 3.36
C ILE A 97 0.06 -8.62 4.25
N GLY A 98 -1.09 -8.46 4.93
CA GLY A 98 -1.32 -7.37 5.87
C GLY A 98 -0.18 -7.24 6.88
N LEU A 99 0.19 -8.33 7.56
CA LEU A 99 1.27 -8.33 8.55
C LEU A 99 2.65 -8.07 7.93
N LEU A 100 2.95 -8.63 6.75
CA LEU A 100 4.21 -8.40 6.03
C LEU A 100 4.40 -6.93 5.62
N LEU A 101 3.32 -6.18 5.33
CA LEU A 101 3.39 -4.74 5.08
C LEU A 101 3.90 -3.95 6.29
N GLY A 102 3.90 -4.53 7.49
CA GLY A 102 4.57 -3.97 8.67
C GLY A 102 6.09 -3.79 8.51
N ALA A 103 6.72 -4.41 7.49
CA ALA A 103 8.12 -4.20 7.13
C ALA A 103 8.39 -2.93 6.32
N ILE A 104 7.37 -2.24 5.81
CA ILE A 104 7.53 -1.02 4.97
C ILE A 104 8.46 0.03 5.60
N PRO A 105 8.36 0.36 6.91
CA PRO A 105 9.27 1.33 7.53
C PRO A 105 10.74 0.91 7.46
N ILE A 106 11.02 -0.40 7.51
CA ILE A 106 12.38 -0.93 7.43
C ILE A 106 12.93 -0.68 6.02
N PHE A 107 12.17 -1.04 4.98
CA PHE A 107 12.57 -0.82 3.58
C PHE A 107 12.77 0.67 3.27
N THR A 108 11.88 1.53 3.77
CA THR A 108 11.98 2.98 3.58
C THR A 108 13.25 3.54 4.23
N ALA A 109 13.57 3.11 5.45
CA ALA A 109 14.76 3.57 6.17
C ALA A 109 16.07 3.06 5.52
N VAL A 110 16.10 1.79 5.07
CA VAL A 110 17.24 1.24 4.34
C VAL A 110 17.47 2.04 3.05
N LEU A 111 16.39 2.30 2.31
CA LEU A 111 16.47 3.09 1.06
C LEU A 111 16.95 4.53 1.34
N GLY A 112 16.41 5.18 2.39
CA GLY A 112 16.83 6.51 2.80
C GLY A 112 18.31 6.58 3.19
N LEU A 113 18.81 5.54 3.89
CA LEU A 113 20.25 5.40 4.21
C LEU A 113 21.11 5.23 2.96
N VAL A 114 20.72 4.34 2.03
CA VAL A 114 21.45 4.09 0.78
C VAL A 114 21.51 5.35 -0.09
N LEU A 115 20.43 6.12 -0.13
CA LEU A 115 20.36 7.38 -0.87
C LEU A 115 20.99 8.57 -0.12
N GLY A 116 21.46 8.38 1.11
CA GLY A 116 22.03 9.45 1.94
C GLY A 116 21.02 10.53 2.35
N THR A 117 19.71 10.24 2.26
CA THR A 117 18.64 11.21 2.58
C THR A 117 18.19 11.13 4.04
N GLU A 118 18.44 10.00 4.71
CA GLU A 118 18.08 9.78 6.10
C GLU A 118 19.21 9.04 6.85
N HIS A 119 19.34 9.35 8.14
CA HIS A 119 20.27 8.67 9.06
C HIS A 119 19.49 8.13 10.26
N PRO A 120 18.90 6.93 10.15
CA PRO A 120 18.11 6.35 11.22
C PRO A 120 18.93 6.14 12.49
N SER A 121 18.36 6.46 13.65
CA SER A 121 19.02 6.33 14.94
C SER A 121 19.28 4.86 15.30
N ARG A 122 20.27 4.60 16.22
CA ARG A 122 20.52 3.24 16.75
C ARG A 122 19.24 2.59 17.29
N ARG A 123 18.37 3.39 17.90
CA ARG A 123 17.08 2.91 18.42
C ARG A 123 16.15 2.43 17.33
N PHE A 124 16.12 3.14 16.18
CA PHE A 124 15.36 2.67 15.01
C PHE A 124 15.84 1.29 14.56
N TRP A 125 17.16 1.05 14.48
CA TRP A 125 17.71 -0.24 14.08
C TRP A 125 17.38 -1.39 15.04
N ILE A 126 17.32 -1.11 16.36
CA ILE A 126 16.86 -2.10 17.35
C ILE A 126 15.37 -2.43 17.10
N ALA A 127 14.54 -1.42 16.89
CA ALA A 127 13.13 -1.62 16.57
C ALA A 127 12.93 -2.36 15.23
N ALA A 128 13.74 -2.03 14.23
CA ALA A 128 13.75 -2.69 12.93
C ALA A 128 14.14 -4.18 13.06
N ALA A 129 15.12 -4.51 13.89
CA ALA A 129 15.52 -5.89 14.18
C ALA A 129 14.38 -6.67 14.85
N ILE A 130 13.69 -6.09 15.85
CA ILE A 130 12.53 -6.70 16.51
C ILE A 130 11.41 -6.94 15.47
N SER A 131 11.11 -5.94 14.64
CA SER A 131 10.10 -6.07 13.58
C SER A 131 10.51 -7.10 12.53
N ALA A 132 11.78 -7.18 12.16
CA ALA A 132 12.28 -8.17 11.20
C ALA A 132 12.14 -9.62 11.73
N VAL A 133 12.40 -9.86 13.02
CA VAL A 133 12.09 -11.15 13.66
C VAL A 133 10.59 -11.43 13.59
N GLY A 134 9.75 -10.44 13.88
CA GLY A 134 8.30 -10.56 13.76
C GLY A 134 7.85 -10.93 12.35
N VAL A 135 8.39 -10.26 11.31
CA VAL A 135 8.15 -10.58 9.90
C VAL A 135 8.58 -12.02 9.55
N GLY A 136 9.73 -12.46 10.05
CA GLY A 136 10.20 -13.84 9.89
C GLY A 136 9.23 -14.86 10.50
N LEU A 137 8.71 -14.61 11.70
CA LEU A 137 7.70 -15.48 12.34
C LEU A 137 6.38 -15.50 11.57
N VAL A 138 5.93 -14.35 11.03
CA VAL A 138 4.75 -14.30 10.15
C VAL A 138 4.96 -15.16 8.91
N ALA A 139 6.13 -15.05 8.27
CA ALA A 139 6.46 -15.85 7.10
C ALA A 139 6.52 -17.35 7.39
N LEU A 140 7.13 -17.73 8.52
CA LEU A 140 7.19 -19.14 8.97
C LEU A 140 5.80 -19.67 9.33
N GLY A 141 4.97 -18.87 9.98
CA GLY A 141 3.60 -19.24 10.33
C GLY A 141 2.70 -19.38 9.10
N ALA A 142 2.92 -18.57 8.06
CA ALA A 142 2.21 -18.69 6.81
C ALA A 142 2.64 -19.93 6.01
N SER A 143 3.92 -20.30 6.03
CA SER A 143 4.43 -21.47 5.30
C SER A 143 3.92 -22.82 5.84
N SER A 144 3.39 -22.83 7.06
CA SER A 144 2.74 -24.03 7.64
C SER A 144 1.30 -24.22 7.13
N ASP A 145 0.74 -23.23 6.46
CA ASP A 145 -0.62 -23.28 5.85
C ASP A 145 -0.51 -23.79 4.41
N VAL A 146 -1.28 -24.81 4.07
CA VAL A 146 -1.29 -25.46 2.74
C VAL A 146 -1.63 -24.44 1.62
N SER A 147 -2.27 -23.33 1.98
CA SER A 147 -2.68 -22.26 1.06
C SER A 147 -1.61 -21.20 0.79
N ALA A 148 -0.48 -21.18 1.53
CA ALA A 148 0.52 -20.13 1.41
C ALA A 148 1.78 -20.59 0.68
N SER A 149 2.00 -20.06 -0.51
CA SER A 149 3.23 -20.27 -1.28
C SER A 149 4.38 -19.42 -0.77
N HIS A 150 5.60 -19.98 -0.69
CA HIS A 150 6.82 -19.21 -0.42
C HIS A 150 6.99 -18.04 -1.40
N VAL A 151 6.59 -18.23 -2.66
CA VAL A 151 6.59 -17.18 -3.67
C VAL A 151 5.63 -16.05 -3.28
N GLY A 152 4.44 -16.38 -2.75
CA GLY A 152 3.47 -15.40 -2.25
C GLY A 152 4.03 -14.56 -1.11
N ILE A 153 4.78 -15.17 -0.18
CA ILE A 153 5.45 -14.48 0.93
C ILE A 153 6.54 -13.52 0.41
N LEU A 154 7.38 -13.98 -0.51
CA LEU A 154 8.41 -13.14 -1.12
C LEU A 154 7.80 -11.96 -1.90
N LEU A 155 6.72 -12.19 -2.63
CA LEU A 155 5.98 -11.14 -3.31
C LEU A 155 5.33 -10.15 -2.32
N GLY A 156 4.84 -10.63 -1.17
CA GLY A 156 4.35 -9.78 -0.10
C GLY A 156 5.42 -8.84 0.46
N LEU A 157 6.63 -9.35 0.72
CA LEU A 157 7.79 -8.53 1.11
C LEU A 157 8.19 -7.57 -0.02
N SER A 158 8.19 -8.02 -1.27
CA SER A 158 8.47 -7.20 -2.46
C SER A 158 7.45 -6.08 -2.60
N THR A 159 6.17 -6.30 -2.23
CA THR A 159 5.14 -5.25 -2.20
C THR A 159 5.55 -4.12 -1.25
N GLY A 160 6.02 -4.46 -0.04
CA GLY A 160 6.52 -3.45 0.91
C GLY A 160 7.75 -2.70 0.42
N ALA A 161 8.72 -3.41 -0.17
CA ALA A 161 9.94 -2.84 -0.70
C ALA A 161 9.68 -1.90 -1.89
N THR A 162 8.88 -2.34 -2.86
CA THR A 162 8.52 -1.55 -4.05
C THR A 162 7.64 -0.35 -3.70
N TRP A 163 6.79 -0.47 -2.67
CA TRP A 163 6.06 0.67 -2.12
C TRP A 163 7.00 1.72 -1.52
N ALA A 164 8.06 1.30 -0.82
CA ALA A 164 9.07 2.22 -0.31
C ALA A 164 9.80 2.94 -1.45
N VAL A 165 10.21 2.21 -2.50
CA VAL A 165 10.83 2.79 -3.71
C VAL A 165 9.89 3.80 -4.36
N TYR A 166 8.64 3.43 -4.61
CA TYR A 166 7.63 4.33 -5.17
C TYR A 166 7.48 5.60 -4.34
N SER A 167 7.32 5.46 -3.01
CA SER A 167 7.09 6.57 -2.08
C SER A 167 8.25 7.57 -2.07
N VAL A 168 9.49 7.08 -2.05
CA VAL A 168 10.69 7.92 -2.09
C VAL A 168 10.84 8.60 -3.45
N THR A 169 10.57 7.87 -4.54
CA THR A 169 10.68 8.40 -5.91
C THR A 169 9.64 9.48 -6.20
N VAL A 170 8.41 9.33 -5.70
CA VAL A 170 7.32 10.28 -5.97
C VAL A 170 7.40 11.52 -5.08
N ALA A 171 8.07 11.47 -3.93
CA ALA A 171 8.13 12.54 -2.95
C ALA A 171 8.65 13.89 -3.51
N PRO A 172 9.71 13.95 -4.35
CA PRO A 172 10.16 15.20 -4.97
C PRO A 172 9.11 15.83 -5.89
N LEU A 173 8.35 15.00 -6.64
CA LEU A 173 7.28 15.48 -7.52
C LEU A 173 6.15 16.15 -6.74
N MET A 174 5.82 15.62 -5.56
CA MET A 174 4.78 16.13 -4.66
C MET A 174 5.15 17.48 -4.01
N ARG A 175 6.41 17.92 -4.11
CA ARG A 175 6.83 19.27 -3.68
C ARG A 175 6.59 20.32 -4.75
N THR A 176 6.51 19.90 -6.03
CA THR A 176 6.39 20.81 -7.18
C THR A 176 4.99 20.80 -7.77
N TYR A 177 4.33 19.65 -7.76
CA TYR A 177 3.01 19.43 -8.35
C TYR A 177 2.01 18.96 -7.30
N SER A 178 0.74 19.20 -7.56
CA SER A 178 -0.31 18.66 -6.70
C SER A 178 -0.32 17.13 -6.72
N PRO A 179 -0.72 16.47 -5.63
CA PRO A 179 -0.88 15.02 -5.60
C PRO A 179 -1.79 14.48 -6.71
N SER A 180 -2.88 15.19 -7.02
CA SER A 180 -3.80 14.80 -8.09
C SER A 180 -3.13 14.80 -9.45
N ARG A 181 -2.31 15.82 -9.76
CA ARG A 181 -1.57 15.91 -11.02
C ARG A 181 -0.52 14.82 -11.14
N VAL A 182 0.23 14.56 -10.08
CA VAL A 182 1.21 13.45 -10.06
C VAL A 182 0.50 12.11 -10.29
N SER A 183 -0.61 11.86 -9.59
CA SER A 183 -1.41 10.64 -9.77
C SER A 183 -2.00 10.54 -11.18
N ALA A 184 -2.47 11.66 -11.77
CA ALA A 184 -3.04 11.72 -13.12
C ALA A 184 -2.01 11.43 -14.23
N ILE A 185 -0.73 11.38 -13.93
CA ILE A 185 0.33 10.99 -14.88
C ILE A 185 0.91 9.63 -14.53
N VAL A 186 1.25 9.39 -13.26
CA VAL A 186 1.89 8.14 -12.84
C VAL A 186 0.92 6.95 -12.98
N ILE A 187 -0.34 7.09 -12.57
CA ILE A 187 -1.31 5.99 -12.62
C ILE A 187 -1.65 5.54 -14.05
N PRO A 188 -1.94 6.44 -15.03
CA PRO A 188 -2.11 6.03 -16.42
C PRO A 188 -0.87 5.38 -17.03
N THR A 189 0.33 5.88 -16.71
CA THR A 189 1.58 5.27 -17.17
C THR A 189 1.74 3.86 -16.58
N THR A 190 1.47 3.68 -15.29
CA THR A 190 1.45 2.37 -14.63
C THR A 190 0.39 1.45 -15.24
N TRP A 191 -0.79 1.99 -15.55
CA TRP A 191 -1.88 1.23 -16.19
C TRP A 191 -1.45 0.65 -17.54
N VAL A 192 -0.80 1.44 -18.39
CA VAL A 192 -0.27 0.93 -19.67
C VAL A 192 0.67 -0.25 -19.45
N LEU A 193 1.57 -0.16 -18.48
CA LEU A 193 2.49 -1.26 -18.14
C LEU A 193 1.74 -2.51 -17.61
N LEU A 194 0.68 -2.31 -16.82
CA LEU A 194 -0.15 -3.41 -16.32
C LEU A 194 -0.91 -4.10 -17.46
N VAL A 195 -1.50 -3.33 -18.37
CA VAL A 195 -2.20 -3.87 -19.55
C VAL A 195 -1.24 -4.67 -20.42
N LEU A 196 -0.05 -4.13 -20.71
CA LEU A 196 0.95 -4.84 -21.51
C LEU A 196 1.42 -6.14 -20.86
N ALA A 197 1.61 -6.13 -19.53
CA ALA A 197 2.00 -7.34 -18.80
C ALA A 197 0.84 -8.36 -18.73
N GLY A 198 -0.40 -7.89 -18.74
CA GLY A 198 -1.61 -8.70 -18.53
C GLY A 198 -2.33 -9.10 -19.80
N LEU A 199 -1.83 -8.80 -21.00
CA LEU A 199 -2.55 -9.03 -22.27
C LEU A 199 -3.11 -10.46 -22.37
N ARG A 200 -2.27 -11.48 -22.24
CA ARG A 200 -2.68 -12.89 -22.33
C ARG A 200 -3.70 -13.28 -21.27
N GLN A 201 -3.43 -12.93 -20.00
CA GLN A 201 -4.34 -13.26 -18.91
C GLN A 201 -5.69 -12.55 -19.06
N THR A 202 -5.70 -11.35 -19.68
CA THR A 202 -6.92 -10.59 -19.95
C THR A 202 -7.72 -11.15 -21.13
N GLU A 203 -7.04 -11.69 -22.14
CA GLU A 203 -7.66 -12.39 -23.27
C GLU A 203 -8.32 -13.71 -22.83
N ASP A 204 -7.68 -14.46 -21.93
CA ASP A 204 -8.16 -15.73 -21.41
C ASP A 204 -9.16 -15.57 -20.25
N GLN A 205 -9.44 -14.33 -19.79
CA GLN A 205 -10.30 -14.06 -18.66
C GLN A 205 -11.77 -14.32 -18.99
N ASP A 206 -12.42 -15.15 -18.18
CA ASP A 206 -13.88 -15.21 -18.17
C ASP A 206 -14.45 -13.98 -17.46
N TRP A 207 -15.15 -13.13 -18.19
CA TRP A 207 -15.75 -11.91 -17.70
C TRP A 207 -17.18 -12.09 -17.16
N SER A 208 -17.74 -13.31 -17.21
CA SER A 208 -19.07 -13.64 -16.68
C SER A 208 -19.07 -13.75 -15.15
N LEU A 209 -18.60 -12.71 -14.48
CA LEU A 209 -18.44 -12.62 -13.03
C LEU A 209 -19.73 -12.13 -12.36
N GLY A 210 -19.96 -12.56 -11.12
CA GLY A 210 -21.04 -12.06 -10.29
C GLY A 210 -20.99 -10.54 -10.08
N TRP A 211 -22.15 -9.93 -9.89
CA TRP A 211 -22.26 -8.48 -9.67
C TRP A 211 -21.45 -8.00 -8.45
N GLU A 212 -21.26 -8.86 -7.44
CA GLU A 212 -20.51 -8.59 -6.23
C GLU A 212 -19.04 -8.29 -6.54
N VAL A 213 -18.46 -9.05 -7.46
CA VAL A 213 -17.07 -8.88 -7.91
C VAL A 213 -16.89 -7.49 -8.53
N TRP A 214 -17.83 -7.10 -9.40
CA TRP A 214 -17.80 -5.77 -10.04
C TRP A 214 -18.03 -4.63 -9.04
N ALA A 215 -18.98 -4.78 -8.12
CA ALA A 215 -19.23 -3.80 -7.08
C ALA A 215 -18.01 -3.62 -6.17
N LEU A 216 -17.37 -4.72 -5.76
CA LEU A 216 -16.16 -4.68 -4.94
C LEU A 216 -14.95 -4.12 -5.71
N LEU A 217 -14.83 -4.35 -7.01
CA LEU A 217 -13.80 -3.74 -7.86
C LEU A 217 -13.97 -2.22 -7.93
N VAL A 218 -15.21 -1.74 -8.15
CA VAL A 218 -15.52 -0.30 -8.11
C VAL A 218 -15.21 0.29 -6.74
N PHE A 219 -15.60 -0.39 -5.65
CA PHE A 219 -15.25 0.00 -4.29
C PHE A 219 -13.73 0.07 -4.10
N ALA A 220 -12.98 -0.97 -4.52
CA ALA A 220 -11.52 -1.04 -4.41
C ALA A 220 -10.82 0.09 -5.19
N THR A 221 -11.44 0.55 -6.27
CA THR A 221 -10.94 1.68 -7.07
C THR A 221 -11.25 3.01 -6.40
N ILE A 222 -12.51 3.28 -6.10
CA ILE A 222 -12.96 4.59 -5.60
C ILE A 222 -12.49 4.81 -4.16
N GLY A 223 -12.72 3.85 -3.26
CA GLY A 223 -12.38 3.96 -1.84
C GLY A 223 -10.87 3.86 -1.60
N PRO A 224 -10.29 2.65 -1.68
CA PRO A 224 -8.89 2.41 -1.32
C PRO A 224 -7.84 3.04 -2.25
N LEU A 225 -8.16 3.39 -3.49
CA LEU A 225 -7.18 3.96 -4.41
C LEU A 225 -7.39 5.47 -4.61
N VAL A 226 -8.59 5.92 -4.99
CA VAL A 226 -8.83 7.34 -5.29
C VAL A 226 -9.07 8.16 -4.03
N LEU A 227 -10.04 7.78 -3.20
CA LEU A 227 -10.41 8.54 -2.01
C LEU A 227 -9.27 8.59 -0.98
N THR A 228 -8.61 7.45 -0.71
CA THR A 228 -7.50 7.42 0.24
C THR A 228 -6.34 8.29 -0.22
N ASN A 229 -6.05 8.36 -1.51
CA ASN A 229 -5.05 9.25 -2.06
C ASN A 229 -5.34 10.71 -1.67
N VAL A 230 -6.58 11.16 -1.87
CA VAL A 230 -7.00 12.53 -1.50
C VAL A 230 -6.94 12.76 0.02
N LEU A 231 -7.46 11.82 0.81
CA LEU A 231 -7.49 11.94 2.28
C LEU A 231 -6.10 11.92 2.87
N TRP A 232 -5.23 11.03 2.38
CA TRP A 232 -3.85 10.88 2.83
C TRP A 232 -3.05 12.15 2.62
N PHE A 233 -3.05 12.70 1.40
CA PHE A 233 -2.29 13.91 1.11
C PHE A 233 -2.84 15.15 1.81
N ARG A 234 -4.18 15.27 1.96
CA ARG A 234 -4.78 16.33 2.79
C ARG A 234 -4.37 16.22 4.26
N SER A 235 -4.24 14.99 4.78
CA SER A 235 -3.79 14.76 6.15
C SER A 235 -2.32 15.13 6.31
N ILE A 236 -1.45 14.69 5.40
CA ILE A 236 -0.02 15.07 5.39
C ILE A 236 0.15 16.60 5.36
N HIS A 237 -0.63 17.28 4.52
CA HIS A 237 -0.56 18.74 4.42
C HIS A 237 -0.93 19.45 5.75
N LYS A 238 -1.90 18.89 6.49
CA LYS A 238 -2.39 19.50 7.73
C LYS A 238 -1.52 19.19 8.97
N ILE A 239 -0.98 17.98 9.10
CA ILE A 239 -0.30 17.54 10.33
C ILE A 239 1.13 17.06 10.10
N GLY A 240 1.59 17.09 8.85
CA GLY A 240 2.91 16.62 8.44
C GLY A 240 3.00 15.11 8.23
N PRO A 241 4.00 14.66 7.45
CA PRO A 241 4.15 13.25 7.06
C PRO A 241 4.41 12.33 8.25
N ALA A 242 5.22 12.76 9.23
CA ALA A 242 5.57 11.93 10.38
C ALA A 242 4.35 11.51 11.21
N LYS A 243 3.42 12.44 11.49
CA LYS A 243 2.19 12.13 12.25
C LYS A 243 1.21 11.28 11.43
N ALA A 244 1.08 11.55 10.13
CA ALA A 244 0.23 10.76 9.23
C ALA A 244 0.71 9.32 9.14
N THR A 245 2.02 9.08 8.95
CA THR A 245 2.63 7.75 8.91
C THR A 245 2.44 6.96 10.20
N LEU A 246 2.37 7.64 11.36
CA LEU A 246 2.06 6.96 12.62
C LEU A 246 0.67 6.30 12.63
N ALA A 247 -0.31 6.90 11.98
CA ALA A 247 -1.64 6.29 11.84
C ALA A 247 -1.60 5.09 10.87
N ALA A 248 -0.83 5.20 9.77
CA ALA A 248 -0.67 4.11 8.80
C ALA A 248 -0.04 2.84 9.41
N ASN A 249 0.74 2.96 10.47
CA ASN A 249 1.30 1.82 11.19
C ASN A 249 0.23 0.91 11.85
N LEU A 250 -1.02 1.33 11.92
CA LEU A 250 -2.14 0.48 12.36
C LEU A 250 -2.64 -0.46 11.25
N GLN A 251 -2.35 -0.14 9.99
CA GLN A 251 -2.83 -0.89 8.83
C GLN A 251 -2.57 -2.40 8.89
N PRO A 252 -1.36 -2.89 9.24
CA PRO A 252 -1.09 -4.33 9.30
C PRO A 252 -2.04 -5.09 10.23
N PHE A 253 -2.30 -4.52 11.39
CA PHE A 253 -3.14 -5.16 12.41
C PHE A 253 -4.62 -5.12 12.02
N VAL A 254 -5.09 -3.98 11.55
CA VAL A 254 -6.47 -3.82 11.07
C VAL A 254 -6.72 -4.75 9.87
N ALA A 255 -5.75 -4.87 8.95
CA ALA A 255 -5.85 -5.77 7.81
C ALA A 255 -5.95 -7.25 8.22
N ALA A 256 -5.10 -7.69 9.17
CA ALA A 256 -5.14 -9.06 9.66
C ALA A 256 -6.47 -9.37 10.36
N VAL A 257 -6.97 -8.47 11.20
CA VAL A 257 -8.28 -8.62 11.87
C VAL A 257 -9.42 -8.68 10.85
N LEU A 258 -9.43 -7.81 9.85
CA LEU A 258 -10.45 -7.82 8.79
C LEU A 258 -10.40 -9.10 7.96
N ALA A 259 -9.22 -9.62 7.64
CA ALA A 259 -9.07 -10.87 6.91
C ALA A 259 -9.64 -12.07 7.69
N VAL A 260 -9.39 -12.14 9.00
CA VAL A 260 -9.97 -13.15 9.88
C VAL A 260 -11.51 -13.06 9.90
N ILE A 261 -12.06 -11.84 10.06
CA ILE A 261 -13.50 -11.63 10.20
C ILE A 261 -14.23 -11.83 8.86
N LEU A 262 -13.69 -11.28 7.76
CA LEU A 262 -14.38 -11.22 6.48
C LEU A 262 -14.15 -12.45 5.61
N LEU A 263 -12.95 -13.04 5.69
CA LEU A 263 -12.55 -14.17 4.85
C LEU A 263 -12.43 -15.47 5.65
N SER A 264 -12.68 -15.43 6.96
CA SER A 264 -12.48 -16.59 7.88
C SER A 264 -11.08 -17.19 7.78
N GLU A 265 -10.07 -16.36 7.49
CA GLU A 265 -8.68 -16.80 7.41
C GLU A 265 -8.16 -17.17 8.80
N PRO A 266 -7.64 -18.40 9.02
CA PRO A 266 -7.01 -18.75 10.28
C PRO A 266 -5.69 -18.01 10.45
N LEU A 267 -5.39 -17.57 11.66
CA LEU A 267 -4.06 -17.06 12.02
C LEU A 267 -3.32 -18.14 12.80
N SER A 268 -2.14 -18.52 12.35
CA SER A 268 -1.26 -19.38 13.13
C SER A 268 -0.71 -18.66 14.35
N TRP A 269 -0.32 -19.42 15.38
CA TRP A 269 0.33 -18.86 16.57
C TRP A 269 1.57 -18.02 16.24
N LEU A 270 2.37 -18.48 15.27
CA LEU A 270 3.56 -17.76 14.82
C LEU A 270 3.21 -16.40 14.17
N GLN A 271 2.12 -16.33 13.42
CA GLN A 271 1.63 -15.06 12.84
C GLN A 271 1.16 -14.09 13.93
N ILE A 272 0.50 -14.58 14.97
CA ILE A 272 0.06 -13.75 16.11
C ILE A 272 1.27 -13.18 16.85
N VAL A 273 2.24 -14.03 17.21
CA VAL A 273 3.47 -13.62 17.90
C VAL A 273 4.29 -12.68 17.01
N GLY A 274 4.44 -13.02 15.73
CA GLY A 274 5.14 -12.18 14.76
C GLY A 274 4.50 -10.80 14.60
N GLY A 275 3.17 -10.74 14.48
CA GLY A 275 2.43 -9.50 14.46
C GLY A 275 2.61 -8.66 15.73
N ALA A 276 2.59 -9.31 16.90
CA ALA A 276 2.84 -8.62 18.17
C ALA A 276 4.26 -8.02 18.23
N LEU A 277 5.29 -8.75 17.76
CA LEU A 277 6.66 -8.23 17.67
C LEU A 277 6.79 -7.05 16.72
N ILE A 278 6.13 -7.08 15.57
CA ILE A 278 6.06 -5.94 14.65
C ILE A 278 5.47 -4.73 15.39
N GLY A 279 4.37 -4.93 16.13
CA GLY A 279 3.74 -3.88 16.93
C GLY A 279 4.68 -3.32 18.01
N VAL A 280 5.39 -4.18 18.72
CA VAL A 280 6.40 -3.78 19.73
C VAL A 280 7.49 -2.92 19.07
N GLY A 281 8.03 -3.35 17.91
CA GLY A 281 9.03 -2.59 17.17
C GLY A 281 8.53 -1.18 16.82
N ILE A 282 7.31 -1.07 16.28
CA ILE A 282 6.67 0.21 15.93
C ILE A 282 6.52 1.10 17.19
N LEU A 283 6.02 0.57 18.29
CA LEU A 283 5.82 1.30 19.54
C LEU A 283 7.14 1.70 20.20
N PHE A 284 8.19 0.91 20.06
CA PHE A 284 9.51 1.19 20.60
C PHE A 284 10.14 2.44 19.98
N VAL A 285 9.93 2.69 18.68
CA VAL A 285 10.37 3.91 18.02
C VAL A 285 9.59 5.14 18.53
N ARG A 286 8.25 4.99 18.75
CA ARG A 286 7.36 6.08 19.11
C ARG A 286 7.67 6.78 20.43
N ARG A 287 8.13 6.07 21.45
CA ARG A 287 8.18 6.56 22.85
C ARG A 287 9.12 7.75 23.14
N ARG A 288 9.89 8.26 22.14
CA ARG A 288 10.76 9.45 22.28
C ARG A 288 10.99 10.21 20.97
N ALA A 289 9.94 10.52 20.20
CA ALA A 289 10.08 11.65 19.29
C ALA A 289 10.17 12.92 20.14
N PRO A 290 11.22 13.78 20.01
CA PRO A 290 11.28 15.04 20.74
C PRO A 290 10.05 15.87 20.41
N ALA A 291 9.51 16.56 21.43
CA ALA A 291 8.51 17.59 21.21
C ALA A 291 9.09 18.62 20.22
N PRO A 292 8.30 19.17 19.28
CA PRO A 292 8.74 20.25 18.41
C PRO A 292 9.25 21.37 19.31
N GLN A 293 10.52 21.78 19.14
CA GLN A 293 11.00 23.01 19.75
C GLN A 293 10.13 24.12 19.16
N ALA A 294 9.37 24.79 20.05
CA ALA A 294 8.66 26.00 19.73
C ALA A 294 9.73 27.06 19.40
N THR A 295 9.82 27.44 18.14
CA THR A 295 10.47 28.69 17.69
C THR A 295 9.39 29.60 17.17
#